data_3ce5888daa538d6a12859eabe54d2b2d
#
_entry.id   3ce5888daa538d6a12859eabe54d2b2d
#
_cell.length_a   1.000
_cell.length_b   1.000
_cell.length_c   1.000
_cell.angle_alpha   90.00
_cell.angle_beta   90.00
_cell.angle_gamma   90.00
#
_symmetry.space_group_name_H-M   'P 1'
#
loop_
_entity.id
_entity.type
_entity.pdbx_description
1 polymer ?
#
loop_
_entity_poly.entity_id
_entity_poly.type
_entity_poly.pdbx_seq_one_letter_code
_entity_poly.pdbx_strand_id
1 'polypeptide(L)'
;MAEMISRNPKKMIRPLVRSLHAYVPGEQPKIKGLIKLNTNENPYPPSPRVLAAVRAAVDGRLRLYPNPTAEKLRAKLAKLHGCQPEDIIIGNGSDEVLALATRAFVEPCSKPEVQNPKSVVQYFTPSYSLYPVLADIHGAAKNAVALNPDFSMPSVAELKREKKWNFNAALTFITTPNAPGGRGYKAAALAKLCRAQTGVVVLDEAYVDFANENALKLALKFPHVLVARTFSKAYSLCFQRVGYFVGHPELIAALDKIRDSYNVNGLGQIAAEATLDDLKFYRANFKKIISTRERLSRELTKLGFRVLPSQTNFILARPPLFPAKDWLQKLRDEKILVRWFSAPEVEDYLRVTIGTPAAAAALVRAVRKII
;
A
#
# COMPACT_ATOMS: atom_id res chain seq x y z
N MET A 1 -55.74 0.33 13.00
CA MET A 1 -54.70 0.53 11.97
C MET A 1 -53.50 1.14 12.67
N ALA A 2 -52.43 0.40 12.83
CA ALA A 2 -51.19 0.93 13.44
C ALA A 2 -50.55 1.89 12.45
N GLU A 3 -50.38 3.16 12.83
CA GLU A 3 -49.56 4.11 12.09
C GLU A 3 -48.15 3.51 11.92
N MET A 4 -47.80 3.12 10.69
CA MET A 4 -46.42 2.79 10.34
C MET A 4 -45.62 4.09 10.43
N ILE A 5 -44.91 4.30 11.55
CA ILE A 5 -43.97 5.40 11.72
C ILE A 5 -42.92 5.23 10.63
N SER A 6 -43.01 5.98 9.54
CA SER A 6 -42.02 6.04 8.47
C SER A 6 -40.71 6.58 9.05
N ARG A 7 -39.87 5.68 9.56
CA ARG A 7 -38.53 6.03 10.01
C ARG A 7 -37.66 6.23 8.77
N ASN A 8 -37.19 7.46 8.55
CA ASN A 8 -36.28 7.76 7.47
C ASN A 8 -34.89 7.14 7.75
N PRO A 9 -34.47 6.09 7.02
CA PRO A 9 -33.20 5.38 7.27
C PRO A 9 -31.97 6.31 7.21
N LYS A 10 -32.01 7.37 6.42
CA LYS A 10 -30.90 8.36 6.34
C LYS A 10 -30.62 9.04 7.68
N LYS A 11 -31.65 9.21 8.55
CA LYS A 11 -31.47 9.82 9.88
C LYS A 11 -30.76 8.85 10.87
N MET A 12 -30.75 7.55 10.60
CA MET A 12 -30.09 6.55 11.44
C MET A 12 -28.59 6.47 11.17
N ILE A 13 -28.12 6.97 10.02
CA ILE A 13 -26.71 6.98 9.64
C ILE A 13 -26.00 8.11 10.39
N ARG A 14 -24.87 7.80 11.02
CA ARG A 14 -24.03 8.83 11.69
C ARG A 14 -23.71 9.97 10.73
N PRO A 15 -23.74 11.25 11.17
CA PRO A 15 -23.42 12.41 10.31
C PRO A 15 -22.08 12.27 9.60
N LEU A 16 -21.04 11.84 10.32
CA LEU A 16 -19.73 11.56 9.74
C LEU A 16 -19.81 10.60 8.54
N VAL A 17 -20.50 9.46 8.69
CA VAL A 17 -20.61 8.45 7.64
C VAL A 17 -21.37 8.98 6.41
N ARG A 18 -22.36 9.87 6.61
CA ARG A 18 -23.09 10.50 5.51
C ARG A 18 -22.23 11.43 4.65
N SER A 19 -21.18 12.02 5.24
CA SER A 19 -20.27 12.94 4.55
C SER A 19 -19.07 12.23 3.90
N LEU A 20 -18.85 10.92 4.16
CA LEU A 20 -17.72 10.18 3.62
C LEU A 20 -17.85 9.96 2.10
N HIS A 21 -16.71 10.05 1.43
CA HIS A 21 -16.53 9.53 0.08
C HIS A 21 -15.92 8.13 0.16
N ALA A 22 -16.54 7.17 -0.53
CA ALA A 22 -16.01 5.81 -0.57
C ALA A 22 -14.66 5.77 -1.31
N TYR A 23 -13.76 4.90 -0.84
CA TYR A 23 -12.54 4.59 -1.58
C TYR A 23 -12.87 4.02 -2.97
N VAL A 24 -12.26 4.57 -4.02
CA VAL A 24 -12.46 4.13 -5.40
C VAL A 24 -11.30 3.21 -5.82
N PRO A 25 -11.53 1.90 -5.89
CA PRO A 25 -10.51 0.95 -6.35
C PRO A 25 -10.17 1.14 -7.84
N GLY A 26 -9.08 0.53 -8.27
CA GLY A 26 -8.75 0.48 -9.70
C GLY A 26 -9.76 -0.34 -10.48
N GLU A 27 -10.04 0.07 -11.70
CA GLU A 27 -10.96 -0.62 -12.61
C GLU A 27 -10.55 -2.08 -12.85
N GLN A 28 -11.54 -2.94 -13.01
CA GLN A 28 -11.37 -4.36 -13.39
C GLN A 28 -12.31 -4.76 -14.53
N PRO A 29 -12.16 -4.16 -15.73
CA PRO A 29 -13.04 -4.44 -16.85
C PRO A 29 -12.83 -5.85 -17.38
N LYS A 30 -13.93 -6.51 -17.79
CA LYS A 30 -13.93 -7.84 -18.41
C LYS A 30 -13.79 -7.72 -19.93
N ILE A 31 -12.63 -7.29 -20.43
CA ILE A 31 -12.35 -7.12 -21.86
C ILE A 31 -11.43 -8.26 -22.30
N LYS A 32 -11.84 -9.02 -23.31
CA LYS A 32 -11.02 -10.12 -23.87
C LYS A 32 -9.74 -9.56 -24.49
N GLY A 33 -8.59 -10.12 -24.09
CA GLY A 33 -7.27 -9.73 -24.57
C GLY A 33 -6.72 -8.44 -23.98
N LEU A 34 -7.35 -7.91 -22.90
CA LEU A 34 -6.87 -6.74 -22.21
C LEU A 34 -5.54 -7.02 -21.49
N ILE A 35 -4.53 -6.18 -21.71
CA ILE A 35 -3.29 -6.16 -20.95
C ILE A 35 -3.49 -5.23 -19.73
N LYS A 36 -3.64 -5.82 -18.55
CA LYS A 36 -3.96 -5.11 -17.31
C LYS A 36 -2.69 -4.65 -16.60
N LEU A 37 -2.40 -3.34 -16.65
CA LEU A 37 -1.22 -2.69 -16.03
C LEU A 37 -1.62 -1.54 -15.09
N ASN A 38 -2.73 -1.65 -14.34
CA ASN A 38 -3.31 -0.55 -13.57
C ASN A 38 -3.29 -0.71 -12.05
N THR A 39 -3.23 -1.95 -11.50
CA THR A 39 -3.44 -2.22 -10.06
C THR A 39 -2.23 -2.80 -9.33
N ASN A 40 -1.06 -2.73 -9.93
CA ASN A 40 0.22 -3.16 -9.34
C ASN A 40 0.22 -4.64 -8.91
N GLU A 41 -0.51 -5.48 -9.64
CA GLU A 41 -0.48 -6.93 -9.44
C GLU A 41 0.83 -7.51 -9.97
N ASN A 42 1.27 -8.62 -9.39
CA ASN A 42 2.45 -9.33 -9.86
C ASN A 42 2.12 -10.04 -11.18
N PRO A 43 2.94 -9.90 -12.25
CA PRO A 43 2.68 -10.58 -13.52
C PRO A 43 2.96 -12.09 -13.50
N TYR A 44 3.58 -12.59 -12.46
CA TYR A 44 3.88 -14.01 -12.29
C TYR A 44 2.96 -14.63 -11.25
N PRO A 45 2.50 -15.89 -11.45
CA PRO A 45 1.65 -16.57 -10.48
C PRO A 45 2.40 -16.87 -9.16
N PRO A 46 1.69 -17.23 -8.09
CA PRO A 46 2.30 -17.82 -6.92
C PRO A 46 3.13 -19.06 -7.27
N SER A 47 4.10 -19.42 -6.41
CA SER A 47 4.93 -20.59 -6.68
C SER A 47 4.11 -21.87 -6.74
N PRO A 48 4.57 -22.90 -7.48
CA PRO A 48 3.91 -24.21 -7.52
C PRO A 48 3.71 -24.81 -6.12
N ARG A 49 4.66 -24.58 -5.20
CA ARG A 49 4.57 -25.01 -3.80
C ARG A 49 3.39 -24.37 -3.08
N VAL A 50 3.17 -23.07 -3.27
CA VAL A 50 2.03 -22.34 -2.69
C VAL A 50 0.70 -22.87 -3.25
N LEU A 51 0.62 -23.06 -4.56
CA LEU A 51 -0.58 -23.60 -5.20
C LEU A 51 -0.90 -25.01 -4.70
N ALA A 52 0.11 -25.87 -4.53
CA ALA A 52 -0.06 -27.20 -3.97
C ALA A 52 -0.54 -27.17 -2.52
N ALA A 53 0.06 -26.32 -1.67
CA ALA A 53 -0.33 -26.18 -0.28
C ALA A 53 -1.79 -25.69 -0.12
N VAL A 54 -2.21 -24.71 -0.93
CA VAL A 54 -3.60 -24.23 -0.91
C VAL A 54 -4.57 -25.31 -1.39
N ARG A 55 -4.26 -26.03 -2.47
CA ARG A 55 -5.10 -27.14 -2.96
C ARG A 55 -5.27 -28.24 -1.91
N ALA A 56 -4.19 -28.62 -1.24
CA ALA A 56 -4.20 -29.63 -0.18
C ALA A 56 -4.98 -29.18 1.08
N ALA A 57 -5.25 -27.89 1.22
CA ALA A 57 -6.02 -27.34 2.34
C ALA A 57 -7.51 -27.13 2.02
N VAL A 58 -7.94 -27.39 0.79
CA VAL A 58 -9.35 -27.33 0.38
C VAL A 58 -9.99 -28.69 0.67
N ASP A 59 -10.38 -28.90 1.91
CA ASP A 59 -11.00 -30.12 2.41
C ASP A 59 -12.03 -29.82 3.52
N GLY A 60 -12.42 -30.82 4.31
CA GLY A 60 -13.38 -30.69 5.40
C GLY A 60 -12.99 -29.68 6.49
N ARG A 61 -11.75 -29.23 6.54
CA ARG A 61 -11.29 -28.17 7.47
C ARG A 61 -11.90 -26.80 7.18
N LEU A 62 -12.45 -26.57 5.98
CA LEU A 62 -13.13 -25.32 5.64
C LEU A 62 -14.31 -24.99 6.59
N ARG A 63 -14.84 -25.97 7.33
CA ARG A 63 -15.89 -25.79 8.36
C ARG A 63 -15.35 -25.25 9.70
N LEU A 64 -14.05 -25.20 9.88
CA LEU A 64 -13.40 -24.82 11.14
C LEU A 64 -12.84 -23.40 11.03
N TYR A 65 -12.83 -22.68 12.17
CA TYR A 65 -12.13 -21.41 12.25
C TYR A 65 -10.62 -21.59 12.04
N PRO A 66 -9.93 -20.63 11.39
CA PRO A 66 -8.48 -20.63 11.29
C PRO A 66 -7.81 -20.34 12.64
N ASN A 67 -6.48 -20.46 12.70
CA ASN A 67 -5.75 -20.03 13.88
C ASN A 67 -5.93 -18.50 14.06
N PRO A 68 -6.44 -18.04 15.23
CA PRO A 68 -6.83 -16.64 15.43
C PRO A 68 -5.64 -15.66 15.40
N THR A 69 -4.43 -16.11 15.73
CA THR A 69 -3.22 -15.30 15.77
C THR A 69 -2.27 -15.55 14.59
N ALA A 70 -2.63 -16.50 13.69
CA ALA A 70 -1.76 -16.96 12.61
C ALA A 70 -0.33 -17.34 13.12
N GLU A 71 -0.27 -18.06 14.23
CA GLU A 71 0.94 -18.36 15.03
C GLU A 71 2.11 -18.87 14.18
N LYS A 72 1.87 -19.87 13.33
CA LYS A 72 2.91 -20.44 12.44
C LYS A 72 3.47 -19.40 11.47
N LEU A 73 2.60 -18.55 10.91
CA LEU A 73 3.00 -17.48 10.01
C LEU A 73 3.81 -16.42 10.76
N ARG A 74 3.37 -16.01 11.96
CA ARG A 74 4.12 -15.09 12.83
C ARG A 74 5.51 -15.62 13.16
N ALA A 75 5.63 -16.89 13.56
CA ALA A 75 6.92 -17.51 13.86
C ALA A 75 7.85 -17.52 12.63
N LYS A 76 7.35 -17.84 11.43
CA LYS A 76 8.16 -17.80 10.20
C LYS A 76 8.61 -16.40 9.83
N LEU A 77 7.74 -15.40 9.99
CA LEU A 77 8.08 -14.00 9.73
C LEU A 77 9.09 -13.48 10.76
N ALA A 78 8.94 -13.82 12.03
CA ALA A 78 9.89 -13.47 13.09
C ALA A 78 11.29 -14.02 12.77
N LYS A 79 11.38 -15.29 12.37
CA LYS A 79 12.64 -15.88 11.92
C LYS A 79 13.22 -15.17 10.68
N LEU A 80 12.38 -14.82 9.70
CA LEU A 80 12.82 -14.10 8.49
C LEU A 80 13.38 -12.72 8.82
N HIS A 81 12.78 -12.03 9.79
CA HIS A 81 13.10 -10.65 10.13
C HIS A 81 14.10 -10.50 11.29
N GLY A 82 14.44 -11.61 11.97
CA GLY A 82 15.34 -11.60 13.12
C GLY A 82 14.74 -10.88 14.33
N CYS A 83 13.46 -11.09 14.59
CA CYS A 83 12.69 -10.53 15.71
C CYS A 83 11.87 -11.65 16.40
N GLN A 84 11.04 -11.28 17.39
CA GLN A 84 10.19 -12.21 18.11
C GLN A 84 8.77 -12.26 17.49
N PRO A 85 8.00 -13.35 17.65
CA PRO A 85 6.60 -13.40 17.19
C PRO A 85 5.71 -12.31 17.77
N GLU A 86 6.02 -11.83 18.99
CA GLU A 86 5.33 -10.75 19.69
C GLU A 86 5.52 -9.38 19.02
N ASP A 87 6.57 -9.23 18.21
CA ASP A 87 6.83 -8.03 17.40
C ASP A 87 5.95 -7.97 16.14
N ILE A 88 5.09 -8.98 15.88
CA ILE A 88 4.35 -9.12 14.62
C ILE A 88 2.85 -9.29 14.85
N ILE A 89 2.03 -8.57 14.09
CA ILE A 89 0.59 -8.80 13.95
C ILE A 89 0.25 -9.03 12.48
N ILE A 90 -0.59 -10.04 12.21
CA ILE A 90 -1.06 -10.37 10.86
C ILE A 90 -2.45 -9.76 10.65
N GLY A 91 -2.68 -9.22 9.44
CA GLY A 91 -3.96 -8.63 9.05
C GLY A 91 -4.47 -9.12 7.70
N ASN A 92 -5.73 -8.85 7.44
CA ASN A 92 -6.41 -9.11 6.17
C ASN A 92 -5.96 -8.14 5.06
N GLY A 93 -4.69 -8.25 4.68
CA GLY A 93 -3.96 -7.28 3.87
C GLY A 93 -3.37 -6.14 4.71
N SER A 94 -2.47 -5.35 4.09
CA SER A 94 -1.92 -4.17 4.76
C SER A 94 -2.99 -3.12 5.09
N ASP A 95 -4.06 -3.05 4.31
CA ASP A 95 -5.15 -2.07 4.52
C ASP A 95 -5.79 -2.22 5.91
N GLU A 96 -5.98 -3.47 6.39
CA GLU A 96 -6.51 -3.70 7.73
C GLU A 96 -5.54 -3.24 8.81
N VAL A 97 -4.25 -3.59 8.72
CA VAL A 97 -3.29 -3.18 9.76
C VAL A 97 -3.10 -1.66 9.80
N LEU A 98 -3.19 -0.97 8.65
CA LEU A 98 -3.21 0.50 8.58
C LEU A 98 -4.47 1.09 9.25
N ALA A 99 -5.64 0.47 9.03
CA ALA A 99 -6.89 0.86 9.69
C ALA A 99 -6.83 0.61 11.21
N LEU A 100 -6.24 -0.51 11.64
CA LEU A 100 -6.02 -0.81 13.05
C LEU A 100 -5.11 0.25 13.70
N ALA A 101 -4.01 0.66 13.04
CA ALA A 101 -3.14 1.71 13.54
C ALA A 101 -3.90 3.04 13.74
N THR A 102 -4.74 3.43 12.80
CA THR A 102 -5.57 4.63 12.93
C THR A 102 -6.51 4.53 14.12
N ARG A 103 -7.17 3.38 14.32
CA ARG A 103 -8.11 3.15 15.44
C ARG A 103 -7.42 3.05 16.79
N ALA A 104 -6.17 2.55 16.84
CA ALA A 104 -5.44 2.33 18.09
C ALA A 104 -4.75 3.58 18.60
N PHE A 105 -4.24 4.42 17.71
CA PHE A 105 -3.30 5.48 18.08
C PHE A 105 -3.81 6.91 17.87
N VAL A 106 -5.00 7.07 17.27
CA VAL A 106 -5.56 8.39 16.99
C VAL A 106 -6.87 8.56 17.75
N GLU A 107 -7.01 9.64 18.49
CA GLU A 107 -8.29 10.02 19.11
C GLU A 107 -9.20 10.64 18.05
N PRO A 108 -10.51 10.29 18.01
CA PRO A 108 -11.46 11.00 17.16
C PRO A 108 -11.51 12.49 17.51
N CYS A 109 -11.61 13.35 16.50
CA CYS A 109 -11.70 14.78 16.73
C CYS A 109 -13.09 15.14 17.26
N SER A 110 -13.18 15.55 18.51
CA SER A 110 -14.46 15.95 19.14
C SER A 110 -14.93 17.34 18.69
N LYS A 111 -13.99 18.22 18.30
CA LYS A 111 -14.26 19.57 17.78
C LYS A 111 -13.21 19.91 16.71
N PRO A 112 -13.63 20.19 15.46
CA PRO A 112 -12.71 20.51 14.36
C PRO A 112 -11.82 21.73 14.61
N GLU A 113 -12.27 22.63 15.50
CA GLU A 113 -11.62 23.89 15.83
C GLU A 113 -10.44 23.73 16.80
N VAL A 114 -10.36 22.59 17.51
CA VAL A 114 -9.26 22.30 18.45
C VAL A 114 -8.23 21.44 17.76
N GLN A 115 -7.07 22.01 17.43
CA GLN A 115 -5.91 21.27 16.92
C GLN A 115 -5.28 20.42 18.03
N ASN A 116 -5.93 19.29 18.37
CA ASN A 116 -5.35 18.32 19.28
C ASN A 116 -4.37 17.42 18.49
N PRO A 117 -3.05 17.44 18.80
CA PRO A 117 -2.08 16.56 18.12
C PRO A 117 -2.46 15.08 18.19
N LYS A 118 -3.16 14.65 19.25
CA LYS A 118 -3.64 13.27 19.43
C LYS A 118 -4.75 12.85 18.45
N SER A 119 -5.34 13.81 17.73
CA SER A 119 -6.38 13.57 16.74
C SER A 119 -5.89 13.76 15.30
N VAL A 120 -4.58 13.88 15.07
CA VAL A 120 -4.00 14.16 13.74
C VAL A 120 -3.42 12.91 13.12
N VAL A 121 -3.90 12.58 11.91
CA VAL A 121 -3.26 11.65 10.98
C VAL A 121 -2.48 12.45 9.96
N GLN A 122 -1.18 12.19 9.85
CA GLN A 122 -0.28 12.92 8.97
C GLN A 122 0.33 12.00 7.89
N TYR A 123 0.54 12.54 6.70
CA TYR A 123 1.16 11.82 5.59
C TYR A 123 1.71 12.79 4.54
N PHE A 124 2.62 12.30 3.70
CA PHE A 124 3.03 13.05 2.52
C PHE A 124 2.02 12.90 1.37
N THR A 125 1.95 13.93 0.49
CA THR A 125 1.13 13.91 -0.73
C THR A 125 2.02 14.24 -1.95
N PRO A 126 1.86 13.55 -3.10
CA PRO A 126 0.98 12.42 -3.30
C PRO A 126 1.46 11.13 -2.61
N SER A 127 0.52 10.36 -2.08
CA SER A 127 0.80 9.09 -1.41
C SER A 127 -0.34 8.08 -1.60
N TYR A 128 -0.37 7.03 -0.79
CA TYR A 128 -1.43 6.04 -0.87
C TYR A 128 -2.78 6.66 -0.47
N SER A 129 -3.73 6.64 -1.40
CA SER A 129 -5.03 7.30 -1.26
C SER A 129 -5.95 6.74 -0.16
N LEU A 130 -5.55 5.65 0.49
CA LEU A 130 -6.27 5.09 1.64
C LEU A 130 -6.04 5.92 2.92
N TYR A 131 -4.90 6.58 3.10
CA TYR A 131 -4.61 7.30 4.35
C TYR A 131 -5.63 8.38 4.70
N PRO A 132 -5.99 9.30 3.79
CA PRO A 132 -7.06 10.26 4.07
C PRO A 132 -8.41 9.58 4.34
N VAL A 133 -8.72 8.47 3.67
CA VAL A 133 -9.98 7.72 3.88
C VAL A 133 -10.03 7.12 5.28
N LEU A 134 -8.92 6.56 5.78
CA LEU A 134 -8.82 6.04 7.15
C LEU A 134 -9.01 7.14 8.19
N ALA A 135 -8.38 8.30 7.98
CA ALA A 135 -8.56 9.45 8.85
C ALA A 135 -10.01 9.92 8.87
N ASP A 136 -10.64 10.03 7.70
CA ASP A 136 -12.05 10.45 7.56
C ASP A 136 -13.01 9.46 8.24
N ILE A 137 -12.85 8.15 8.04
CA ILE A 137 -13.67 7.11 8.68
C ILE A 137 -13.57 7.18 10.21
N HIS A 138 -12.37 7.48 10.71
CA HIS A 138 -12.12 7.60 12.15
C HIS A 138 -12.57 8.94 12.74
N GLY A 139 -12.82 9.94 11.89
CA GLY A 139 -13.12 11.30 12.33
C GLY A 139 -11.89 12.07 12.82
N ALA A 140 -10.72 11.76 12.27
CA ALA A 140 -9.47 12.39 12.62
C ALA A 140 -9.17 13.62 11.73
N ALA A 141 -8.41 14.57 12.26
CA ALA A 141 -7.87 15.66 11.47
C ALA A 141 -6.75 15.15 10.55
N LYS A 142 -6.63 15.74 9.36
CA LYS A 142 -5.61 15.37 8.36
C LYS A 142 -4.55 16.45 8.25
N ASN A 143 -3.27 16.07 8.27
CA ASN A 143 -2.17 16.93 7.87
C ASN A 143 -1.44 16.31 6.66
N ALA A 144 -1.83 16.75 5.46
CA ALA A 144 -1.22 16.33 4.20
C ALA A 144 -0.11 17.32 3.81
N VAL A 145 1.13 16.85 3.72
CA VAL A 145 2.29 17.69 3.41
C VAL A 145 2.90 17.26 2.08
N ALA A 146 3.12 18.22 1.18
CA ALA A 146 3.63 17.93 -0.14
C ALA A 146 5.06 17.33 -0.11
N LEU A 147 5.28 16.31 -0.92
CA LEU A 147 6.64 15.89 -1.31
C LEU A 147 7.28 16.98 -2.20
N ASN A 148 8.58 16.90 -2.37
CA ASN A 148 9.27 17.74 -3.36
C ASN A 148 8.75 17.45 -4.79
N PRO A 149 8.91 18.37 -5.77
CA PRO A 149 8.41 18.18 -7.13
C PRO A 149 8.94 16.93 -7.86
N ASP A 150 10.06 16.37 -7.39
CA ASP A 150 10.64 15.12 -7.89
C ASP A 150 10.21 13.89 -7.07
N PHE A 151 9.23 14.04 -6.19
CA PHE A 151 8.72 13.04 -5.24
C PHE A 151 9.76 12.58 -4.20
N SER A 152 10.85 13.30 -4.02
CA SER A 152 11.73 13.07 -2.87
C SER A 152 11.08 13.58 -1.58
N MET A 153 11.40 12.91 -0.48
CA MET A 153 10.95 13.32 0.85
C MET A 153 11.73 14.55 1.30
N PRO A 154 11.06 15.65 1.75
CA PRO A 154 11.73 16.78 2.35
C PRO A 154 12.56 16.36 3.57
N SER A 155 13.70 16.98 3.77
CA SER A 155 14.53 16.74 4.95
C SER A 155 13.87 17.28 6.23
N VAL A 156 14.26 16.76 7.40
CA VAL A 156 13.76 17.25 8.69
C VAL A 156 14.03 18.76 8.88
N ALA A 157 15.15 19.26 8.33
CA ALA A 157 15.47 20.70 8.40
C ALA A 157 14.48 21.53 7.56
N GLU A 158 14.15 21.09 6.36
CA GLU A 158 13.15 21.73 5.50
C GLU A 158 11.77 21.69 6.15
N LEU A 159 11.33 20.54 6.67
CA LEU A 159 10.05 20.40 7.37
C LEU A 159 9.93 21.30 8.58
N LYS A 160 11.02 21.51 9.35
CA LYS A 160 11.07 22.45 10.48
C LYS A 160 11.00 23.91 10.01
N ARG A 161 11.72 24.25 8.96
CA ARG A 161 11.73 25.59 8.38
C ARG A 161 10.36 25.99 7.83
N GLU A 162 9.70 25.08 7.12
CA GLU A 162 8.39 25.35 6.48
C GLU A 162 7.21 25.32 7.46
N LYS A 163 7.39 24.76 8.66
CA LYS A 163 6.38 24.66 9.73
C LYS A 163 5.05 23.99 9.29
N LYS A 164 5.06 23.23 8.18
CA LYS A 164 3.88 22.51 7.68
C LYS A 164 3.75 21.12 8.28
N TRP A 165 4.85 20.56 8.78
CA TRP A 165 4.91 19.23 9.37
C TRP A 165 4.69 19.27 10.88
N ASN A 166 3.76 18.46 11.37
CA ASN A 166 3.48 18.34 12.80
C ASN A 166 4.29 17.18 13.40
N PHE A 167 5.38 17.50 14.08
CA PHE A 167 6.23 16.49 14.75
C PHE A 167 5.55 15.81 15.94
N ASN A 168 4.38 16.30 16.39
CA ASN A 168 3.58 15.74 17.47
C ASN A 168 2.29 15.08 16.99
N ALA A 169 2.10 14.90 15.68
CA ALA A 169 0.93 14.18 15.13
C ALA A 169 0.85 12.77 15.74
N ALA A 170 -0.36 12.34 16.13
CA ALA A 170 -0.58 11.05 16.76
C ALA A 170 -0.12 9.89 15.89
N LEU A 171 -0.39 9.99 14.58
CA LEU A 171 -0.03 8.96 13.61
C LEU A 171 0.50 9.59 12.32
N THR A 172 1.65 9.10 11.87
CA THR A 172 2.28 9.52 10.62
C THR A 172 2.44 8.32 9.69
N PHE A 173 1.86 8.38 8.49
CA PHE A 173 2.05 7.38 7.44
C PHE A 173 3.12 7.84 6.44
N ILE A 174 4.08 6.98 6.13
CA ILE A 174 5.13 7.21 5.13
C ILE A 174 5.25 5.97 4.23
N THR A 175 4.82 6.10 2.98
CA THR A 175 4.95 5.01 1.99
C THR A 175 6.37 4.97 1.44
N THR A 176 7.08 3.88 1.61
CA THR A 176 8.47 3.72 1.16
C THR A 176 8.76 2.31 0.65
N PRO A 177 8.97 2.11 -0.68
CA PRO A 177 8.91 3.12 -1.75
C PRO A 177 7.54 3.76 -1.93
N ASN A 178 7.53 5.05 -2.30
CA ASN A 178 6.31 5.83 -2.45
C ASN A 178 5.38 5.27 -3.54
N ALA A 179 4.10 5.32 -3.31
CA ALA A 179 3.05 5.12 -4.29
C ALA A 179 2.14 6.36 -4.30
N PRO A 180 1.94 7.04 -5.45
CA PRO A 180 2.17 6.56 -6.82
C PRO A 180 3.55 6.90 -7.42
N GLY A 181 4.43 7.63 -6.73
CA GLY A 181 5.68 8.17 -7.28
C GLY A 181 6.72 7.11 -7.66
N GLY A 182 6.74 5.97 -6.97
CA GLY A 182 7.72 4.90 -7.19
C GLY A 182 9.05 5.10 -6.44
N ARG A 183 9.29 6.27 -5.87
CA ARG A 183 10.58 6.63 -5.27
C ARG A 183 10.81 5.94 -3.93
N GLY A 184 11.96 5.28 -3.76
CA GLY A 184 12.43 4.76 -2.47
C GLY A 184 13.16 5.84 -1.67
N TYR A 185 13.02 5.81 -0.34
CA TYR A 185 13.70 6.72 0.57
C TYR A 185 14.83 6.00 1.29
N LYS A 186 15.92 6.73 1.55
CA LYS A 186 17.06 6.21 2.29
C LYS A 186 16.69 5.91 3.75
N ALA A 187 17.07 4.75 4.25
CA ALA A 187 16.83 4.36 5.64
C ALA A 187 17.38 5.39 6.65
N ALA A 188 18.52 6.02 6.33
CA ALA A 188 19.10 7.08 7.16
C ALA A 188 18.22 8.35 7.21
N ALA A 189 17.55 8.72 6.12
CA ALA A 189 16.62 9.87 6.09
C ALA A 189 15.34 9.54 6.88
N LEU A 190 14.79 8.35 6.71
CA LEU A 190 13.66 7.85 7.49
C LEU A 190 13.98 7.82 8.99
N ALA A 191 15.18 7.36 9.37
CA ALA A 191 15.62 7.34 10.77
C ALA A 191 15.69 8.74 11.39
N LYS A 192 16.12 9.75 10.62
CA LYS A 192 16.11 11.15 11.09
C LYS A 192 14.69 11.66 11.36
N LEU A 193 13.76 11.33 10.46
CA LEU A 193 12.36 11.73 10.61
C LEU A 193 11.69 10.98 11.78
N CYS A 194 11.87 9.66 11.89
CA CYS A 194 11.37 8.88 13.03
C CYS A 194 11.87 9.42 14.37
N ARG A 195 13.17 9.79 14.46
CA ARG A 195 13.73 10.37 15.70
C ARG A 195 13.11 11.72 16.06
N ALA A 196 12.70 12.49 15.08
CA ALA A 196 12.10 13.81 15.30
C ALA A 196 10.60 13.75 15.62
N GLN A 197 9.92 12.66 15.26
CA GLN A 197 8.48 12.46 15.47
C GLN A 197 8.24 11.90 16.88
N THR A 198 7.21 12.42 17.58
CA THR A 198 6.84 11.94 18.92
C THR A 198 5.69 10.92 18.91
N GLY A 199 4.77 11.02 17.96
CA GLY A 199 3.69 10.05 17.79
C GLY A 199 4.12 8.82 16.99
N VAL A 200 3.18 7.88 16.77
CA VAL A 200 3.45 6.65 16.05
C VAL A 200 3.75 6.91 14.58
N VAL A 201 4.81 6.30 14.06
CA VAL A 201 5.19 6.35 12.64
C VAL A 201 4.97 4.98 12.01
N VAL A 202 4.18 4.94 10.96
CA VAL A 202 4.01 3.75 10.11
C VAL A 202 4.81 3.94 8.82
N LEU A 203 5.82 3.12 8.62
CA LEU A 203 6.56 3.00 7.37
C LEU A 203 5.89 1.92 6.52
N ASP A 204 5.14 2.35 5.50
CA ASP A 204 4.42 1.43 4.61
C ASP A 204 5.35 0.93 3.52
N GLU A 205 5.80 -0.30 3.69
CA GLU A 205 6.73 -1.02 2.83
C GLU A 205 6.04 -1.99 1.86
N ALA A 206 4.84 -1.67 1.37
CA ALA A 206 4.10 -2.54 0.45
C ALA A 206 4.87 -2.94 -0.83
N TYR A 207 5.89 -2.19 -1.21
CA TYR A 207 6.70 -2.41 -2.42
C TYR A 207 8.17 -2.69 -2.15
N VAL A 208 8.56 -2.89 -0.90
CA VAL A 208 9.96 -2.95 -0.45
C VAL A 208 10.79 -4.05 -1.10
N ASP A 209 10.18 -5.15 -1.49
CA ASP A 209 10.86 -6.28 -2.14
C ASP A 209 11.45 -5.93 -3.52
N PHE A 210 11.06 -4.79 -4.10
CA PHE A 210 11.60 -4.24 -5.36
C PHE A 210 12.58 -3.10 -5.13
N ALA A 211 12.84 -2.73 -3.87
CA ALA A 211 13.66 -1.59 -3.47
C ALA A 211 15.10 -1.98 -3.14
N ASN A 212 15.98 -0.98 -3.11
CA ASN A 212 17.39 -1.14 -2.76
C ASN A 212 17.62 -1.17 -1.25
N GLU A 213 16.76 -0.52 -0.47
CA GLU A 213 16.83 -0.43 0.99
C GLU A 213 15.46 -0.71 1.60
N ASN A 214 15.45 -1.09 2.88
CA ASN A 214 14.24 -1.25 3.68
C ASN A 214 14.41 -0.60 5.05
N ALA A 215 13.30 -0.35 5.71
CA ALA A 215 13.25 0.33 6.99
C ALA A 215 12.92 -0.60 8.17
N LEU A 216 12.91 -1.91 7.98
CA LEU A 216 12.50 -2.87 9.02
C LEU A 216 13.26 -2.70 10.33
N LYS A 217 14.58 -2.47 10.25
CA LYS A 217 15.42 -2.23 11.44
C LYS A 217 14.99 -1.00 12.25
N LEU A 218 14.26 -0.05 11.64
CA LEU A 218 13.78 1.13 12.37
C LEU A 218 12.64 0.76 13.31
N ALA A 219 11.76 -0.18 12.92
CA ALA A 219 10.70 -0.69 13.77
C ALA A 219 11.25 -1.45 15.00
N LEU A 220 12.38 -2.14 14.84
CA LEU A 220 13.04 -2.84 15.93
C LEU A 220 13.92 -1.91 16.81
N LYS A 221 14.22 -0.70 16.32
CA LYS A 221 15.06 0.29 17.02
C LYS A 221 14.26 1.36 17.75
N PHE A 222 13.17 1.83 17.15
CA PHE A 222 12.37 2.93 17.68
C PHE A 222 11.03 2.38 18.19
N PRO A 223 10.69 2.53 19.48
CA PRO A 223 9.51 1.90 20.07
C PRO A 223 8.17 2.43 19.51
N HIS A 224 8.17 3.59 18.85
CA HIS A 224 7.00 4.21 18.23
C HIS A 224 6.92 4.00 16.71
N VAL A 225 7.77 3.14 16.12
CA VAL A 225 7.79 2.87 14.68
C VAL A 225 7.18 1.50 14.39
N LEU A 226 6.26 1.47 13.43
CA LEU A 226 5.70 0.24 12.84
C LEU A 226 6.11 0.17 11.37
N VAL A 227 6.42 -1.02 10.88
CA VAL A 227 6.65 -1.29 9.46
C VAL A 227 5.51 -2.17 8.92
N ALA A 228 4.76 -1.66 7.94
CA ALA A 228 3.71 -2.40 7.24
C ALA A 228 4.28 -3.14 6.04
N ARG A 229 3.91 -4.42 5.86
CA ARG A 229 4.25 -5.23 4.69
C ARG A 229 3.04 -6.03 4.20
N THR A 230 3.10 -6.50 2.97
CA THR A 230 2.01 -7.25 2.34
C THR A 230 2.50 -8.37 1.46
N PHE A 231 1.75 -9.46 1.39
CA PHE A 231 1.95 -10.52 0.41
C PHE A 231 1.29 -10.22 -0.95
N SER A 232 0.56 -9.11 -1.06
CA SER A 232 -0.23 -8.78 -2.25
C SER A 232 0.62 -8.44 -3.48
N LYS A 233 1.79 -7.82 -3.33
CA LYS A 233 2.56 -7.27 -4.46
C LYS A 233 3.68 -8.21 -4.90
N ALA A 234 4.72 -8.33 -4.11
CA ALA A 234 5.89 -9.14 -4.43
C ALA A 234 5.58 -10.64 -4.49
N TYR A 235 4.67 -11.11 -3.63
CA TYR A 235 4.42 -12.53 -3.43
C TYR A 235 3.16 -13.07 -4.14
N SER A 236 2.54 -12.29 -5.05
CA SER A 236 1.43 -12.74 -5.91
C SER A 236 0.18 -13.21 -5.16
N LEU A 237 -0.05 -12.74 -3.93
CA LEU A 237 -1.16 -13.15 -3.07
C LEU A 237 -2.22 -12.07 -2.86
N CYS A 238 -2.45 -11.18 -3.85
CA CYS A 238 -3.50 -10.16 -3.75
C CYS A 238 -4.86 -10.74 -3.36
N PHE A 239 -5.20 -11.89 -3.94
CA PHE A 239 -6.47 -12.58 -3.74
C PHE A 239 -6.61 -13.15 -2.32
N GLN A 240 -5.51 -13.51 -1.67
CA GLN A 240 -5.51 -14.12 -0.34
C GLN A 240 -5.59 -13.11 0.80
N ARG A 241 -5.35 -11.82 0.52
CA ARG A 241 -5.47 -10.74 1.51
C ARG A 241 -4.66 -11.00 2.78
N VAL A 242 -3.33 -11.04 2.67
CA VAL A 242 -2.43 -11.17 3.84
C VAL A 242 -1.45 -10.01 3.87
N GLY A 243 -1.37 -9.35 5.02
CA GLY A 243 -0.40 -8.30 5.34
C GLY A 243 -0.01 -8.37 6.82
N TYR A 244 0.95 -7.59 7.25
CA TYR A 244 1.41 -7.59 8.63
C TYR A 244 2.12 -6.30 9.01
N PHE A 245 2.15 -6.01 10.33
CA PHE A 245 3.08 -5.08 10.93
C PHE A 245 4.23 -5.80 11.62
N VAL A 246 5.37 -5.12 11.66
CA VAL A 246 6.48 -5.38 12.59
C VAL A 246 6.69 -4.13 13.43
N GLY A 247 6.84 -4.27 14.75
CA GLY A 247 7.08 -3.17 15.67
C GLY A 247 7.21 -3.58 17.11
N HIS A 248 7.26 -2.63 18.02
CA HIS A 248 7.40 -2.89 19.44
C HIS A 248 6.24 -3.73 20.00
N PRO A 249 6.48 -4.76 20.86
CA PRO A 249 5.45 -5.68 21.37
C PRO A 249 4.24 -4.98 22.00
N GLU A 250 4.44 -3.88 22.71
CA GLU A 250 3.33 -3.13 23.31
C GLU A 250 2.41 -2.49 22.28
N LEU A 251 2.95 -1.97 21.15
CA LEU A 251 2.13 -1.45 20.05
C LEU A 251 1.39 -2.61 19.37
N ILE A 252 2.05 -3.72 19.15
CA ILE A 252 1.45 -4.93 18.57
C ILE A 252 0.32 -5.47 19.46
N ALA A 253 0.54 -5.54 20.76
CA ALA A 253 -0.49 -5.96 21.73
C ALA A 253 -1.69 -5.01 21.76
N ALA A 254 -1.48 -3.69 21.60
CA ALA A 254 -2.58 -2.73 21.50
C ALA A 254 -3.43 -2.96 20.23
N LEU A 255 -2.81 -3.25 19.09
CA LEU A 255 -3.49 -3.59 17.85
C LEU A 255 -4.25 -4.92 17.96
N ASP A 256 -3.66 -5.92 18.64
CA ASP A 256 -4.27 -7.24 18.84
C ASP A 256 -5.58 -7.17 19.64
N LYS A 257 -5.71 -6.22 20.57
CA LYS A 257 -6.94 -5.99 21.36
C LYS A 257 -8.14 -5.54 20.53
N ILE A 258 -7.91 -4.92 19.37
CA ILE A 258 -8.97 -4.26 18.58
C ILE A 258 -9.21 -4.87 17.21
N ARG A 259 -8.42 -5.88 16.80
CA ARG A 259 -8.67 -6.63 15.57
C ARG A 259 -9.84 -7.59 15.73
N ASP A 260 -10.41 -8.01 14.60
CA ASP A 260 -11.41 -9.08 14.61
C ASP A 260 -10.77 -10.43 14.98
N SER A 261 -11.53 -11.29 15.67
CA SER A 261 -11.02 -12.53 16.28
C SER A 261 -10.37 -13.49 15.28
N TYR A 262 -10.89 -13.56 14.04
CA TYR A 262 -10.43 -14.45 12.97
C TYR A 262 -10.24 -13.64 11.67
N ASN A 263 -9.53 -12.53 11.75
CA ASN A 263 -9.40 -11.54 10.69
C ASN A 263 -8.71 -12.08 9.41
N VAL A 264 -7.86 -13.09 9.52
CA VAL A 264 -7.14 -13.66 8.36
C VAL A 264 -7.63 -15.08 8.08
N ASN A 265 -8.12 -15.30 6.86
CA ASN A 265 -8.64 -16.59 6.43
C ASN A 265 -7.56 -17.69 6.42
N GLY A 266 -7.98 -18.95 6.66
CA GLY A 266 -7.06 -20.09 6.78
C GLY A 266 -6.26 -20.39 5.51
N LEU A 267 -6.87 -20.27 4.33
CA LEU A 267 -6.14 -20.46 3.07
C LEU A 267 -5.10 -19.38 2.84
N GLY A 268 -5.37 -18.14 3.27
CA GLY A 268 -4.41 -17.03 3.25
C GLY A 268 -3.22 -17.29 4.15
N GLN A 269 -3.44 -17.79 5.39
CA GLN A 269 -2.36 -18.17 6.30
C GLN A 269 -1.47 -19.24 5.67
N ILE A 270 -2.05 -20.32 5.16
CA ILE A 270 -1.34 -21.44 4.49
C ILE A 270 -0.57 -20.95 3.27
N ALA A 271 -1.17 -20.11 2.43
CA ALA A 271 -0.51 -19.55 1.25
C ALA A 271 0.71 -18.69 1.63
N ALA A 272 0.58 -17.84 2.66
CA ALA A 272 1.66 -17.01 3.15
C ALA A 272 2.79 -17.84 3.78
N GLU A 273 2.47 -18.85 4.58
CA GLU A 273 3.45 -19.80 5.15
C GLU A 273 4.25 -20.51 4.06
N ALA A 274 3.56 -21.07 3.06
CA ALA A 274 4.18 -21.76 1.93
C ALA A 274 5.03 -20.81 1.05
N THR A 275 4.65 -19.53 0.96
CA THR A 275 5.42 -18.49 0.29
C THR A 275 6.78 -18.29 0.97
N LEU A 276 6.82 -18.23 2.30
CA LEU A 276 8.05 -18.06 3.06
C LEU A 276 8.98 -19.27 2.94
N ASP A 277 8.43 -20.47 2.64
CA ASP A 277 9.22 -21.67 2.39
C ASP A 277 9.84 -21.72 0.97
N ASP A 278 9.47 -20.79 0.07
CA ASP A 278 9.95 -20.76 -1.32
C ASP A 278 10.43 -19.36 -1.77
N LEU A 279 11.08 -18.64 -0.88
CA LEU A 279 11.58 -17.29 -1.15
C LEU A 279 12.55 -17.22 -2.34
N LYS A 280 13.25 -18.33 -2.68
CA LYS A 280 14.15 -18.39 -3.85
C LYS A 280 13.38 -18.15 -5.16
N PHE A 281 12.20 -18.77 -5.31
CA PHE A 281 11.31 -18.58 -6.46
C PHE A 281 10.91 -17.09 -6.61
N TYR A 282 10.47 -16.47 -5.52
CA TYR A 282 10.02 -15.08 -5.53
C TYR A 282 11.16 -14.09 -5.80
N ARG A 283 12.33 -14.30 -5.19
CA ARG A 283 13.51 -13.46 -5.45
C ARG A 283 13.93 -13.49 -6.93
N ALA A 284 13.80 -14.63 -7.61
CA ALA A 284 14.02 -14.71 -9.05
C ALA A 284 12.99 -13.88 -9.85
N ASN A 285 11.72 -13.89 -9.43
CA ASN A 285 10.68 -13.07 -10.06
C ASN A 285 10.88 -11.57 -9.78
N PHE A 286 11.32 -11.18 -8.57
CA PHE A 286 11.65 -9.77 -8.28
C PHE A 286 12.72 -9.25 -9.25
N LYS A 287 13.79 -10.01 -9.51
CA LYS A 287 14.83 -9.65 -10.48
C LYS A 287 14.27 -9.46 -11.88
N LYS A 288 13.36 -10.33 -12.34
CA LYS A 288 12.69 -10.21 -13.65
C LYS A 288 11.84 -8.93 -13.73
N ILE A 289 11.07 -8.62 -12.68
CA ILE A 289 10.23 -7.41 -12.61
C ILE A 289 11.12 -6.16 -12.65
N ILE A 290 12.18 -6.11 -11.84
CA ILE A 290 13.13 -5.00 -11.80
C ILE A 290 13.79 -4.80 -13.17
N SER A 291 14.31 -5.87 -13.78
CA SER A 291 14.92 -5.80 -15.12
C SER A 291 13.92 -5.33 -16.19
N THR A 292 12.66 -5.78 -16.12
CA THR A 292 11.60 -5.33 -17.04
C THR A 292 11.26 -3.86 -16.81
N ARG A 293 11.21 -3.40 -15.55
CA ARG A 293 11.01 -2.00 -15.18
C ARG A 293 12.08 -1.10 -15.80
N GLU A 294 13.35 -1.44 -15.59
CA GLU A 294 14.47 -0.65 -16.09
C GLU A 294 14.48 -0.57 -17.63
N ARG A 295 14.18 -1.69 -18.30
CA ARG A 295 14.08 -1.71 -19.75
C ARG A 295 12.89 -0.87 -20.24
N LEU A 296 11.70 -1.06 -19.66
CA LEU A 296 10.51 -0.28 -20.04
C LEU A 296 10.73 1.21 -19.83
N SER A 297 11.35 1.61 -18.72
CA SER A 297 11.68 3.01 -18.44
C SER A 297 12.55 3.61 -19.54
N ARG A 298 13.63 2.91 -19.96
CA ARG A 298 14.49 3.37 -21.05
C ARG A 298 13.75 3.47 -22.39
N GLU A 299 12.93 2.49 -22.74
CA GLU A 299 12.16 2.50 -24.00
C GLU A 299 11.15 3.65 -24.04
N LEU A 300 10.41 3.88 -22.95
CA LEU A 300 9.47 5.00 -22.87
C LEU A 300 10.20 6.36 -22.91
N THR A 301 11.34 6.47 -22.26
CA THR A 301 12.16 7.71 -22.32
C THR A 301 12.61 8.02 -23.75
N LYS A 302 13.05 7.01 -24.53
CA LYS A 302 13.37 7.18 -25.96
C LYS A 302 12.17 7.63 -26.80
N LEU A 303 10.96 7.33 -26.35
CA LEU A 303 9.69 7.73 -26.99
C LEU A 303 9.15 9.05 -26.43
N GLY A 304 9.96 9.85 -25.74
CA GLY A 304 9.63 11.19 -25.26
C GLY A 304 8.90 11.23 -23.92
N PHE A 305 8.70 10.11 -23.23
CA PHE A 305 8.11 10.12 -21.88
C PHE A 305 9.14 10.59 -20.84
N ARG A 306 8.72 11.41 -19.88
CA ARG A 306 9.49 11.68 -18.67
C ARG A 306 9.15 10.62 -17.63
N VAL A 307 9.99 9.59 -17.49
CA VAL A 307 9.80 8.50 -16.51
C VAL A 307 10.52 8.84 -15.21
N LEU A 308 9.80 8.79 -14.09
CA LEU A 308 10.38 9.03 -12.77
C LEU A 308 11.15 7.79 -12.28
N PRO A 309 12.24 7.97 -11.49
CA PRO A 309 12.92 6.84 -10.85
C PRO A 309 11.98 6.00 -10.00
N SER A 310 12.00 4.68 -10.16
CA SER A 310 11.13 3.78 -9.41
C SER A 310 11.89 2.64 -8.74
N GLN A 311 11.46 2.30 -7.54
CA GLN A 311 11.89 1.15 -6.75
C GLN A 311 10.68 0.27 -6.37
N THR A 312 9.65 0.25 -7.23
CA THR A 312 8.41 -0.51 -7.06
C THR A 312 8.19 -1.46 -8.25
N ASN A 313 7.06 -2.17 -8.28
CA ASN A 313 6.61 -2.92 -9.47
C ASN A 313 5.75 -2.07 -10.43
N PHE A 314 5.93 -0.78 -10.44
CA PHE A 314 5.33 0.16 -11.38
C PHE A 314 6.27 1.32 -11.68
N ILE A 315 5.96 2.10 -12.69
CA ILE A 315 6.58 3.39 -12.99
C ILE A 315 5.53 4.48 -13.04
N LEU A 316 5.92 5.71 -12.74
CA LEU A 316 5.12 6.92 -12.95
C LEU A 316 5.77 7.70 -14.11
N ALA A 317 5.04 7.91 -15.21
CA ALA A 317 5.58 8.45 -16.45
C ALA A 317 4.66 9.55 -16.98
N ARG A 318 5.24 10.74 -17.28
CA ARG A 318 4.55 11.82 -17.96
C ARG A 318 4.68 11.59 -19.47
N PRO A 319 3.57 11.41 -20.19
CA PRO A 319 3.60 11.17 -21.62
C PRO A 319 3.87 12.46 -22.41
N PRO A 320 4.38 12.34 -23.66
CA PRO A 320 4.51 13.47 -24.59
C PRO A 320 3.21 13.80 -25.30
N LEU A 321 3.16 14.88 -26.04
CA LEU A 321 2.16 15.30 -27.03
C LEU A 321 0.78 15.63 -26.47
N PHE A 322 0.13 14.70 -25.75
CA PHE A 322 -1.24 14.82 -25.25
C PHE A 322 -1.27 14.78 -23.73
N PRO A 323 -2.33 15.31 -23.08
CA PRO A 323 -2.57 15.12 -21.66
C PRO A 323 -2.61 13.63 -21.26
N ALA A 324 -2.15 13.31 -20.05
CA ALA A 324 -2.11 11.92 -19.57
C ALA A 324 -3.51 11.24 -19.57
N LYS A 325 -4.57 12.02 -19.35
CA LYS A 325 -5.96 11.52 -19.45
C LYS A 325 -6.31 11.02 -20.85
N ASP A 326 -5.85 11.72 -21.89
CA ASP A 326 -6.10 11.32 -23.28
C ASP A 326 -5.27 10.09 -23.65
N TRP A 327 -4.04 10.01 -23.17
CA TRP A 327 -3.21 8.81 -23.29
C TRP A 327 -3.84 7.58 -22.65
N LEU A 328 -4.51 7.74 -21.49
CA LEU A 328 -5.26 6.65 -20.87
C LEU A 328 -6.28 6.05 -21.85
N GLN A 329 -7.07 6.92 -22.54
CA GLN A 329 -8.08 6.45 -23.49
C GLN A 329 -7.43 5.81 -24.72
N LYS A 330 -6.42 6.45 -25.33
CA LYS A 330 -5.69 5.91 -26.48
C LYS A 330 -5.06 4.53 -26.21
N LEU A 331 -4.48 4.32 -25.01
CA LEU A 331 -3.96 3.02 -24.60
C LEU A 331 -5.09 1.99 -24.38
N ARG A 332 -6.22 2.43 -23.84
CA ARG A 332 -7.41 1.57 -23.68
C ARG A 332 -7.95 1.06 -25.02
N ASP A 333 -7.94 1.90 -26.05
CA ASP A 333 -8.35 1.55 -27.41
C ASP A 333 -7.41 0.48 -28.01
N GLU A 334 -6.12 0.50 -27.64
CA GLU A 334 -5.12 -0.54 -27.93
C GLU A 334 -5.17 -1.75 -26.96
N LYS A 335 -6.24 -1.88 -26.15
CA LYS A 335 -6.44 -2.91 -25.13
C LYS A 335 -5.35 -2.96 -24.05
N ILE A 336 -4.82 -1.82 -23.67
CA ILE A 336 -3.87 -1.69 -22.57
C ILE A 336 -4.46 -0.78 -21.49
N LEU A 337 -4.61 -1.30 -20.29
CA LEU A 337 -5.15 -0.56 -19.15
C LEU A 337 -4.04 -0.15 -18.19
N VAL A 338 -3.80 1.15 -18.09
CA VAL A 338 -2.91 1.79 -17.12
C VAL A 338 -3.73 2.58 -16.09
N ARG A 339 -3.10 3.21 -15.11
CA ARG A 339 -3.77 4.05 -14.11
C ARG A 339 -3.45 5.52 -14.32
N TRP A 340 -4.48 6.35 -14.34
CA TRP A 340 -4.43 7.80 -14.25
C TRP A 340 -5.09 8.26 -12.95
N PHE A 341 -4.67 9.42 -12.44
CA PHE A 341 -5.20 10.06 -11.23
C PHE A 341 -5.54 11.51 -11.54
N SER A 342 -6.65 11.99 -10.98
CA SER A 342 -7.11 13.38 -11.15
C SER A 342 -6.52 14.36 -10.14
N ALA A 343 -5.69 13.89 -9.19
CA ALA A 343 -5.05 14.77 -8.23
C ALA A 343 -3.99 15.65 -8.92
N PRO A 344 -3.95 16.98 -8.63
CA PRO A 344 -3.08 17.94 -9.34
C PRO A 344 -1.60 17.54 -9.35
N GLU A 345 -1.11 16.91 -8.30
CA GLU A 345 0.30 16.51 -8.19
C GLU A 345 0.69 15.39 -9.17
N VAL A 346 -0.28 14.66 -9.71
CA VAL A 346 -0.06 13.47 -10.55
C VAL A 346 -0.93 13.40 -11.80
N GLU A 347 -1.79 14.38 -12.06
CA GLU A 347 -2.69 14.39 -13.23
C GLU A 347 -1.95 14.40 -14.58
N ASP A 348 -0.73 14.89 -14.60
CA ASP A 348 0.15 14.87 -15.77
C ASP A 348 0.77 13.50 -16.06
N TYR A 349 0.56 12.51 -15.20
CA TYR A 349 1.27 11.22 -15.24
C TYR A 349 0.33 10.05 -15.44
N LEU A 350 0.89 8.99 -16.02
CA LEU A 350 0.32 7.64 -16.01
C LEU A 350 1.15 6.76 -15.07
N ARG A 351 0.49 6.01 -14.20
CA ARG A 351 1.14 4.93 -13.46
C ARG A 351 0.96 3.62 -14.22
N VAL A 352 2.07 3.02 -14.58
CA VAL A 352 2.14 1.79 -15.36
C VAL A 352 2.69 0.67 -14.50
N THR A 353 1.88 -0.34 -14.21
CA THR A 353 2.33 -1.58 -13.55
C THR A 353 3.30 -2.34 -14.45
N ILE A 354 4.35 -2.91 -13.87
CA ILE A 354 5.30 -3.73 -14.61
C ILE A 354 4.69 -5.11 -14.83
N GLY A 355 4.34 -5.37 -16.09
CA GLY A 355 3.85 -6.66 -16.56
C GLY A 355 4.99 -7.62 -16.91
N THR A 356 4.66 -8.72 -17.60
CA THR A 356 5.66 -9.61 -18.22
C THR A 356 6.47 -8.85 -19.28
N PRO A 357 7.65 -9.36 -19.70
CA PRO A 357 8.38 -8.80 -20.83
C PRO A 357 7.54 -8.63 -22.11
N ALA A 358 6.62 -9.57 -22.37
CA ALA A 358 5.70 -9.50 -23.51
C ALA A 358 4.68 -8.36 -23.36
N ALA A 359 4.10 -8.18 -22.16
CA ALA A 359 3.18 -7.09 -21.86
C ALA A 359 3.88 -5.71 -21.98
N ALA A 360 5.11 -5.59 -21.49
CA ALA A 360 5.92 -4.38 -21.62
C ALA A 360 6.21 -4.07 -23.09
N ALA A 361 6.56 -5.08 -23.91
CA ALA A 361 6.79 -4.90 -25.34
C ALA A 361 5.50 -4.49 -26.08
N ALA A 362 4.33 -5.05 -25.70
CA ALA A 362 3.06 -4.64 -26.27
C ALA A 362 2.73 -3.18 -25.96
N LEU A 363 2.96 -2.72 -24.73
CA LEU A 363 2.81 -1.31 -24.38
C LEU A 363 3.71 -0.42 -25.24
N VAL A 364 4.99 -0.76 -25.43
CA VAL A 364 5.91 0.02 -26.27
C VAL A 364 5.42 0.09 -27.70
N ARG A 365 4.89 -1.02 -28.26
CA ARG A 365 4.31 -1.01 -29.62
C ARG A 365 3.09 -0.11 -29.73
N ALA A 366 2.18 -0.17 -28.73
CA ALA A 366 1.00 0.70 -28.69
C ALA A 366 1.40 2.17 -28.60
N VAL A 367 2.37 2.52 -27.74
CA VAL A 367 2.91 3.88 -27.65
C VAL A 367 3.45 4.36 -29.00
N ARG A 368 4.24 3.55 -29.71
CA ARG A 368 4.77 3.91 -31.05
C ARG A 368 3.68 4.13 -32.10
N LYS A 369 2.53 3.47 -31.96
CA LYS A 369 1.39 3.65 -32.86
C LYS A 369 0.62 4.94 -32.56
N ILE A 370 0.62 5.39 -31.30
CA ILE A 370 -0.11 6.58 -30.83
C ILE A 370 0.68 7.87 -31.14
N ILE A 371 2.01 7.81 -31.10
CA ILE A 371 2.92 8.91 -31.47
C ILE A 371 2.97 9.05 -33.01
#